data_0054d8ac33bde3b3347f3943912217fa
#
_entry.id   0054d8ac33bde3b3347f3943912217fa
#
_cell.length_a   1.000
_cell.length_b   1.000
_cell.length_c   1.000
_cell.angle_alpha   90.00
_cell.angle_beta   90.00
_cell.angle_gamma   90.00
#
_symmetry.space_group_name_H-M   'P 1'
#
loop_
_entity.id
_entity.type
_entity.pdbx_description
1 polymer ?
#
loop_
_entity_poly.entity_id
_entity_poly.type
_entity_poly.pdbx_seq_one_letter_code
_entity_poly.pdbx_strand_id
1 'polypeptide(L)'
;MNYLNPKKKSEVSKFRAAVYEKTPKPLLISKPKILTALIILQIISIILFPVWRTYRISWFLLGISIPISGWLFMRWRIYSSVFITPPRTVTKLTDNRWKTFNFKGWGKENLKAQFLESETKSKDVILYLHGYNSTLGRGESRCQHMNSMGLNVLSLDQRGFGEQKGKYEWTILKVVADIELLLAQTPEIIGFKPEKLWIYGHSMGGFLTIRLSSFSSDWWGDSLKGVILESPATSFPLIIEKKLPGRAIMANPWVRHILRREYQRIHPDLNVGYSNAQIPFWGVPKVPILVIQAEQDETLGIEHFNLLKEHFSDISEIHIVSDMPHTSRVDVLKRREILENWINNKK
;
A
#
# COMPACT_ATOMS: atom_id res chain seq x y z
N MET A 1 0.97 24.13 -6.54
CA MET A 1 0.12 23.15 -7.27
C MET A 1 -0.90 22.61 -6.30
N ASN A 2 -2.18 22.94 -6.50
CA ASN A 2 -3.25 22.51 -5.59
C ASN A 2 -3.46 21.01 -5.72
N TYR A 3 -2.90 20.24 -4.80
CA TYR A 3 -3.20 18.83 -4.64
C TYR A 3 -4.59 18.72 -4.05
N LEU A 4 -5.52 18.24 -4.87
CA LEU A 4 -6.83 17.75 -4.43
C LEU A 4 -7.24 18.33 -3.08
N ASN A 5 -7.51 19.62 -3.06
CA ASN A 5 -8.32 20.20 -2.03
C ASN A 5 -9.76 20.19 -2.58
N PRO A 6 -10.49 19.08 -2.48
CA PRO A 6 -11.85 19.05 -2.93
C PRO A 6 -12.63 19.97 -2.01
N LYS A 7 -12.92 21.15 -2.51
CA LYS A 7 -13.67 22.17 -1.75
C LYS A 7 -15.08 21.73 -1.41
N LYS A 8 -15.55 20.58 -1.99
CA LYS A 8 -16.91 20.03 -1.77
C LYS A 8 -16.91 18.51 -1.76
N LYS A 9 -17.77 17.90 -0.90
CA LYS A 9 -18.03 16.44 -0.86
C LYS A 9 -18.33 15.83 -2.25
N SER A 10 -18.99 16.56 -3.14
CA SER A 10 -19.33 16.15 -4.50
C SER A 10 -18.10 15.99 -5.41
N GLU A 11 -17.01 16.71 -5.20
CA GLU A 11 -15.79 16.59 -5.98
C GLU A 11 -14.97 15.37 -5.57
N VAL A 12 -14.97 15.02 -4.27
CA VAL A 12 -14.35 13.79 -3.75
C VAL A 12 -15.05 12.57 -4.31
N SER A 13 -16.38 12.54 -4.34
CA SER A 13 -17.14 11.41 -4.87
C SER A 13 -16.96 11.24 -6.38
N LYS A 14 -16.93 12.33 -7.16
CA LYS A 14 -16.64 12.30 -8.60
C LYS A 14 -15.22 11.80 -8.91
N PHE A 15 -14.26 12.27 -8.12
CA PHE A 15 -12.87 11.82 -8.22
C PHE A 15 -12.75 10.32 -7.93
N ARG A 16 -13.44 9.81 -6.92
CA ARG A 16 -13.47 8.38 -6.57
C ARG A 16 -14.12 7.55 -7.66
N ALA A 17 -15.25 7.98 -8.18
CA ALA A 17 -15.92 7.30 -9.29
C ALA A 17 -14.96 7.16 -10.49
N ALA A 18 -14.26 8.21 -10.86
CA ALA A 18 -13.29 8.17 -11.96
C ALA A 18 -12.12 7.19 -11.70
N VAL A 19 -11.66 7.05 -10.43
CA VAL A 19 -10.64 6.06 -10.04
C VAL A 19 -11.17 4.64 -10.15
N TYR A 20 -12.45 4.41 -9.81
CA TYR A 20 -13.05 3.07 -9.76
C TYR A 20 -13.50 2.57 -11.13
N GLU A 21 -13.89 3.46 -12.04
CA GLU A 21 -14.44 3.09 -13.34
C GLU A 21 -13.38 2.74 -14.38
N LYS A 22 -12.17 3.30 -14.27
CA LYS A 22 -11.11 3.06 -15.27
C LYS A 22 -10.32 1.81 -14.97
N THR A 23 -10.48 0.79 -15.79
CA THR A 23 -9.54 -0.34 -15.84
C THR A 23 -8.21 0.15 -16.45
N PRO A 24 -7.07 -0.01 -15.76
CA PRO A 24 -5.80 0.38 -16.33
C PRO A 24 -5.49 -0.47 -17.55
N LYS A 25 -5.02 0.16 -18.60
CA LYS A 25 -4.48 -0.56 -19.76
C LYS A 25 -3.26 -1.36 -19.27
N PRO A 26 -3.18 -2.67 -19.55
CA PRO A 26 -2.03 -3.48 -19.14
C PRO A 26 -0.75 -2.86 -19.72
N LEU A 27 0.28 -2.77 -18.90
CA LEU A 27 1.58 -2.29 -19.32
C LEU A 27 2.16 -3.24 -20.38
N LEU A 28 2.62 -2.71 -21.51
CA LEU A 28 3.25 -3.52 -22.58
C LEU A 28 4.43 -4.34 -22.00
N ILE A 29 5.09 -3.82 -20.97
CA ILE A 29 6.27 -4.38 -20.32
C ILE A 29 5.93 -5.36 -19.19
N SER A 30 4.67 -5.44 -18.76
CA SER A 30 4.21 -6.49 -17.82
C SER A 30 4.20 -7.89 -18.46
N LYS A 31 4.50 -7.98 -19.77
CA LYS A 31 4.62 -9.26 -20.48
C LYS A 31 6.10 -9.69 -20.49
N PRO A 32 6.56 -10.49 -19.54
CA PRO A 32 7.96 -10.95 -19.48
C PRO A 32 8.36 -11.65 -20.80
N LYS A 33 7.41 -12.25 -21.51
CA LYS A 33 7.62 -12.90 -22.81
C LYS A 33 8.18 -11.97 -23.89
N ILE A 34 7.75 -10.70 -23.94
CA ILE A 34 8.24 -9.73 -24.93
C ILE A 34 9.70 -9.34 -24.62
N LEU A 35 10.00 -9.10 -23.35
CA LEU A 35 11.37 -8.78 -22.94
C LEU A 35 12.31 -9.97 -23.18
N THR A 36 11.87 -11.19 -22.85
CA THR A 36 12.63 -12.41 -23.13
C THR A 36 12.88 -12.59 -24.62
N ALA A 37 11.86 -12.37 -25.45
CA ALA A 37 12.01 -12.45 -26.91
C ALA A 37 13.00 -11.41 -27.46
N LEU A 38 12.97 -10.17 -26.95
CA LEU A 38 13.92 -9.12 -27.33
C LEU A 38 15.37 -9.46 -26.90
N ILE A 39 15.56 -10.00 -25.71
CA ILE A 39 16.87 -10.42 -25.23
C ILE A 39 17.40 -11.59 -26.09
N ILE A 40 16.56 -12.59 -26.38
CA ILE A 40 16.94 -13.71 -27.24
C ILE A 40 17.33 -13.20 -28.66
N LEU A 41 16.53 -12.31 -29.23
CA LEU A 41 16.81 -11.71 -30.53
C LEU A 41 18.16 -10.98 -30.54
N GLN A 42 18.49 -10.28 -29.46
CA GLN A 42 19.79 -9.60 -29.33
C GLN A 42 20.95 -10.57 -29.19
N ILE A 43 20.79 -11.64 -28.38
CA ILE A 43 21.80 -12.68 -28.25
C ILE A 43 22.06 -13.33 -29.62
N ILE A 44 21.02 -13.68 -30.38
CA ILE A 44 21.13 -14.22 -31.74
C ILE A 44 21.85 -13.22 -32.65
N SER A 45 21.49 -11.94 -32.57
CA SER A 45 22.12 -10.89 -33.36
C SER A 45 23.62 -10.74 -33.07
N ILE A 46 24.01 -10.87 -31.81
CA ILE A 46 25.42 -10.82 -31.38
C ILE A 46 26.17 -12.06 -31.88
N ILE A 47 25.58 -13.24 -31.78
CA ILE A 47 26.19 -14.51 -32.25
C ILE A 47 26.40 -14.49 -33.77
N LEU A 48 25.43 -13.95 -34.52
CA LEU A 48 25.50 -13.85 -35.98
C LEU A 48 26.32 -12.66 -36.47
N PHE A 49 26.76 -11.77 -35.55
CA PHE A 49 27.53 -10.60 -35.90
C PHE A 49 28.77 -10.82 -36.76
N PRO A 50 29.59 -11.86 -36.56
CA PRO A 50 30.70 -12.17 -37.43
C PRO A 50 30.33 -12.37 -38.91
N VAL A 51 29.11 -12.86 -39.19
CA VAL A 51 28.61 -13.14 -40.54
C VAL A 51 28.13 -11.87 -41.23
N TRP A 52 27.52 -10.93 -40.54
CA TRP A 52 26.89 -9.73 -41.12
C TRP A 52 27.56 -8.40 -40.77
N ARG A 53 28.73 -8.48 -40.06
CA ARG A 53 29.49 -7.28 -39.66
C ARG A 53 29.93 -6.36 -40.81
N THR A 54 29.98 -6.89 -42.02
CA THR A 54 30.34 -6.15 -43.25
C THR A 54 29.28 -5.13 -43.65
N TYR A 55 28.05 -5.27 -43.18
CA TYR A 55 26.97 -4.35 -43.52
C TYR A 55 26.93 -3.18 -42.52
N ARG A 56 27.13 -1.94 -43.01
CA ARG A 56 27.08 -0.73 -42.16
C ARG A 56 25.77 -0.59 -41.40
N ILE A 57 24.66 -1.04 -42.00
CA ILE A 57 23.33 -1.01 -41.39
C ILE A 57 23.26 -1.87 -40.15
N SER A 58 24.02 -2.97 -40.07
CA SER A 58 24.05 -3.87 -38.93
C SER A 58 24.62 -3.21 -37.67
N TRP A 59 25.68 -2.41 -37.86
CA TRP A 59 26.26 -1.59 -36.79
C TRP A 59 25.29 -0.54 -36.25
N PHE A 60 24.57 0.10 -37.17
CA PHE A 60 23.55 1.09 -36.81
C PHE A 60 22.40 0.46 -36.04
N LEU A 61 21.89 -0.70 -36.47
CA LEU A 61 20.82 -1.42 -35.80
C LEU A 61 21.25 -1.92 -34.42
N LEU A 62 22.47 -2.44 -34.24
CA LEU A 62 23.00 -2.82 -32.94
C LEU A 62 23.17 -1.61 -32.01
N GLY A 63 23.70 -0.49 -32.56
CA GLY A 63 23.88 0.75 -31.81
C GLY A 63 22.59 1.31 -31.24
N ILE A 64 21.46 1.10 -31.93
CA ILE A 64 20.13 1.53 -31.44
C ILE A 64 19.47 0.47 -30.57
N SER A 65 19.59 -0.82 -30.92
CA SER A 65 18.86 -1.89 -30.22
C SER A 65 19.37 -2.11 -28.79
N ILE A 66 20.67 -1.99 -28.54
CA ILE A 66 21.28 -2.18 -27.23
C ILE A 66 20.76 -1.14 -26.20
N PRO A 67 20.82 0.19 -26.48
CA PRO A 67 20.25 1.18 -25.58
C PRO A 67 18.75 1.02 -25.34
N ILE A 68 17.97 0.69 -26.38
CA ILE A 68 16.52 0.46 -26.25
C ILE A 68 16.25 -0.73 -25.34
N SER A 69 16.95 -1.84 -25.50
CA SER A 69 16.77 -3.03 -24.67
C SER A 69 17.22 -2.79 -23.21
N GLY A 70 18.32 -2.08 -23.02
CA GLY A 70 18.77 -1.65 -21.71
C GLY A 70 17.72 -0.78 -21.00
N TRP A 71 17.12 0.15 -21.74
CA TRP A 71 16.04 0.99 -21.22
C TRP A 71 14.77 0.19 -20.89
N LEU A 72 14.35 -0.74 -21.77
CA LEU A 72 13.21 -1.62 -21.52
C LEU A 72 13.46 -2.54 -20.34
N PHE A 73 14.66 -3.10 -20.23
CA PHE A 73 15.05 -3.95 -19.08
C PHE A 73 15.01 -3.15 -17.77
N MET A 74 15.54 -1.94 -17.75
CA MET A 74 15.51 -1.09 -16.56
C MET A 74 14.07 -0.74 -16.17
N ARG A 75 13.21 -0.39 -17.14
CA ARG A 75 11.79 -0.15 -16.89
C ARG A 75 11.11 -1.38 -16.29
N TRP A 76 11.37 -2.56 -16.86
CA TRP A 76 10.82 -3.80 -16.35
C TRP A 76 11.30 -4.08 -14.91
N ARG A 77 12.57 -3.90 -14.61
CA ARG A 77 13.13 -4.08 -13.27
C ARG A 77 12.47 -3.16 -12.25
N ILE A 78 12.33 -1.88 -12.58
CA ILE A 78 11.66 -0.92 -11.71
C ILE A 78 10.19 -1.32 -11.53
N TYR A 79 9.50 -1.63 -12.62
CA TYR A 79 8.11 -2.04 -12.57
C TYR A 79 7.91 -3.30 -11.71
N SER A 80 8.68 -4.33 -11.95
CA SER A 80 8.56 -5.59 -11.20
C SER A 80 8.91 -5.44 -9.71
N SER A 81 9.78 -4.51 -9.38
CA SER A 81 10.18 -4.27 -7.98
C SER A 81 9.16 -3.42 -7.19
N VAL A 82 8.39 -2.59 -7.88
CA VAL A 82 7.53 -1.58 -7.27
C VAL A 82 6.04 -1.93 -7.39
N PHE A 83 5.62 -2.47 -8.54
CA PHE A 83 4.21 -2.64 -8.89
C PHE A 83 3.73 -4.11 -8.93
N ILE A 84 4.64 -5.07 -8.83
CA ILE A 84 4.29 -6.48 -8.77
C ILE A 84 4.67 -7.01 -7.39
N THR A 85 3.68 -7.54 -6.68
CA THR A 85 3.96 -8.19 -5.41
C THR A 85 4.62 -9.56 -5.63
N PRO A 86 5.65 -9.91 -4.87
CA PRO A 86 6.22 -11.25 -4.93
C PRO A 86 5.19 -12.28 -4.46
N PRO A 87 5.20 -13.49 -5.04
CA PRO A 87 4.36 -14.58 -4.54
C PRO A 87 4.73 -14.88 -3.08
N ARG A 88 3.72 -15.02 -2.23
CA ARG A 88 3.93 -15.33 -0.81
C ARG A 88 3.14 -16.52 -0.33
N THR A 89 3.70 -17.14 0.69
CA THR A 89 3.01 -18.17 1.45
C THR A 89 1.90 -17.53 2.27
N VAL A 90 0.69 -18.07 2.15
CA VAL A 90 -0.44 -17.68 3.00
C VAL A 90 -0.12 -18.08 4.43
N THR A 91 -0.29 -17.16 5.37
CA THR A 91 -0.26 -17.49 6.79
C THR A 91 -1.69 -17.82 7.22
N LYS A 92 -1.92 -19.06 7.65
CA LYS A 92 -3.23 -19.48 8.14
C LYS A 92 -3.59 -18.70 9.42
N LEU A 93 -4.85 -18.31 9.51
CA LEU A 93 -5.43 -17.79 10.73
C LEU A 93 -5.55 -18.92 11.76
N THR A 94 -5.30 -18.61 13.01
CA THR A 94 -5.35 -19.57 14.12
C THR A 94 -6.71 -19.57 14.82
N ASP A 95 -7.41 -18.43 14.82
CA ASP A 95 -8.73 -18.29 15.38
C ASP A 95 -9.79 -18.74 14.37
N ASN A 96 -10.59 -19.73 14.69
CA ASN A 96 -11.64 -20.28 13.82
C ASN A 96 -12.90 -19.40 13.73
N ARG A 97 -13.01 -18.35 14.55
CA ARG A 97 -14.12 -17.39 14.52
C ARG A 97 -14.06 -16.43 13.34
N TRP A 98 -12.93 -16.34 12.64
CA TRP A 98 -12.81 -15.51 11.46
C TRP A 98 -13.79 -15.92 10.37
N LYS A 99 -14.63 -14.98 9.94
CA LYS A 99 -15.54 -15.12 8.82
C LYS A 99 -14.91 -14.49 7.57
N THR A 100 -14.90 -15.20 6.45
CA THR A 100 -14.36 -14.69 5.18
C THR A 100 -15.50 -14.27 4.26
N PHE A 101 -15.39 -13.09 3.69
CA PHE A 101 -16.34 -12.51 2.75
C PHE A 101 -15.67 -12.16 1.43
N ASN A 102 -16.43 -12.19 0.35
CA ASN A 102 -16.00 -11.67 -0.93
C ASN A 102 -16.57 -10.27 -1.14
N PHE A 103 -15.77 -9.38 -1.70
CA PHE A 103 -16.21 -8.05 -2.10
C PHE A 103 -15.61 -7.65 -3.45
N LYS A 104 -16.19 -6.65 -4.08
CA LYS A 104 -15.69 -6.11 -5.35
C LYS A 104 -14.74 -4.96 -5.07
N GLY A 105 -13.47 -5.20 -5.32
CA GLY A 105 -12.42 -4.19 -5.28
C GLY A 105 -12.32 -3.39 -6.58
N TRP A 106 -11.27 -2.61 -6.68
CA TRP A 106 -10.98 -1.80 -7.85
C TRP A 106 -10.86 -2.65 -9.12
N GLY A 107 -11.43 -2.16 -10.22
CA GLY A 107 -11.50 -2.92 -11.48
C GLY A 107 -12.52 -4.07 -11.44
N LYS A 108 -13.45 -4.08 -10.49
CA LYS A 108 -14.45 -5.13 -10.26
C LYS A 108 -13.84 -6.51 -9.93
N GLU A 109 -12.60 -6.51 -9.44
CA GLU A 109 -11.92 -7.73 -9.05
C GLU A 109 -12.53 -8.32 -7.78
N ASN A 110 -12.63 -9.66 -7.72
CA ASN A 110 -13.10 -10.35 -6.53
C ASN A 110 -11.98 -10.43 -5.50
N LEU A 111 -12.14 -9.73 -4.41
CA LEU A 111 -11.23 -9.73 -3.28
C LEU A 111 -11.91 -10.34 -2.06
N LYS A 112 -11.08 -10.77 -1.10
CA LYS A 112 -11.53 -11.35 0.17
C LYS A 112 -11.25 -10.41 1.33
N ALA A 113 -12.22 -10.29 2.22
CA ALA A 113 -12.07 -9.64 3.51
C ALA A 113 -12.37 -10.64 4.62
N GLN A 114 -11.80 -10.43 5.80
CA GLN A 114 -12.00 -11.23 6.99
C GLN A 114 -12.61 -10.37 8.09
N PHE A 115 -13.52 -10.94 8.84
CA PHE A 115 -14.21 -10.29 9.93
C PHE A 115 -14.19 -11.19 11.16
N LEU A 116 -13.76 -10.63 12.28
CA LEU A 116 -13.77 -11.27 13.61
C LEU A 116 -14.79 -10.53 14.48
N GLU A 117 -15.91 -11.19 14.73
CA GLU A 117 -16.99 -10.64 15.52
C GLU A 117 -16.63 -10.59 17.01
N SER A 118 -17.02 -9.51 17.66
CA SER A 118 -16.84 -9.36 19.11
C SER A 118 -17.90 -10.13 19.89
N GLU A 119 -17.51 -10.72 21.01
CA GLU A 119 -18.41 -11.40 21.94
C GLU A 119 -19.36 -10.42 22.67
N THR A 120 -19.00 -9.16 22.74
CA THR A 120 -19.78 -8.11 23.43
C THR A 120 -20.97 -7.59 22.65
N LYS A 121 -21.25 -8.10 21.44
CA LYS A 121 -22.29 -7.61 20.53
C LYS A 121 -22.18 -6.09 20.21
N SER A 122 -20.99 -5.52 20.37
CA SER A 122 -20.70 -4.14 20.01
C SER A 122 -20.88 -3.92 18.51
N LYS A 123 -21.27 -2.71 18.11
CA LYS A 123 -21.25 -2.28 16.71
C LYS A 123 -20.00 -1.47 16.36
N ASP A 124 -19.08 -1.37 17.28
CA ASP A 124 -17.81 -0.69 17.06
C ASP A 124 -16.87 -1.58 16.25
N VAL A 125 -16.25 -1.03 15.24
CA VAL A 125 -15.37 -1.77 14.31
C VAL A 125 -13.99 -1.13 14.25
N ILE A 126 -12.96 -1.95 14.20
CA ILE A 126 -11.61 -1.54 13.86
C ILE A 126 -11.16 -2.23 12.58
N LEU A 127 -10.72 -1.44 11.59
CA LEU A 127 -10.12 -1.93 10.36
C LEU A 127 -8.61 -2.08 10.56
N TYR A 128 -8.10 -3.30 10.45
CA TYR A 128 -6.66 -3.58 10.51
C TYR A 128 -6.05 -3.68 9.12
N LEU A 129 -4.97 -2.93 8.88
CA LEU A 129 -4.22 -2.89 7.62
C LEU A 129 -2.78 -3.34 7.85
N HIS A 130 -2.43 -4.49 7.28
CA HIS A 130 -1.07 -5.06 7.39
C HIS A 130 -0.03 -4.30 6.54
N GLY A 131 1.25 -4.50 6.86
CA GLY A 131 2.38 -3.93 6.13
C GLY A 131 2.60 -4.55 4.74
N TYR A 132 3.44 -3.89 3.93
CA TYR A 132 3.87 -4.44 2.65
C TYR A 132 4.54 -5.79 2.83
N ASN A 133 4.23 -6.71 1.93
CA ASN A 133 4.82 -8.04 1.97
C ASN A 133 4.44 -8.84 3.25
N SER A 134 3.27 -8.58 3.80
CA SER A 134 2.70 -9.24 4.96
C SER A 134 1.33 -9.84 4.66
N THR A 135 0.66 -10.38 5.64
CA THR A 135 -0.70 -10.95 5.57
C THR A 135 -1.43 -10.69 6.87
N LEU A 136 -2.75 -10.83 6.87
CA LEU A 136 -3.55 -10.77 8.09
C LEU A 136 -3.05 -11.77 9.15
N GLY A 137 -2.73 -13.01 8.76
CA GLY A 137 -2.26 -14.04 9.69
C GLY A 137 -0.95 -13.68 10.41
N ARG A 138 -0.15 -12.74 9.89
CA ARG A 138 1.00 -12.18 10.60
C ARG A 138 0.62 -11.11 11.62
N GLY A 139 -0.51 -10.47 11.43
CA GLY A 139 -1.06 -9.46 12.33
C GLY A 139 -2.16 -9.98 13.25
N GLU A 140 -2.43 -11.30 13.23
CA GLU A 140 -3.58 -11.89 13.92
C GLU A 140 -3.57 -11.63 15.42
N SER A 141 -2.41 -11.67 16.09
CA SER A 141 -2.30 -11.35 17.52
C SER A 141 -2.75 -9.93 17.85
N ARG A 142 -2.50 -8.96 16.96
CA ARG A 142 -3.02 -7.58 17.10
C ARG A 142 -4.53 -7.56 17.00
N CYS A 143 -5.06 -8.29 16.02
CA CYS A 143 -6.50 -8.38 15.79
C CYS A 143 -7.23 -9.05 16.95
N GLN A 144 -6.69 -10.16 17.47
CA GLN A 144 -7.24 -10.87 18.65
C GLN A 144 -7.24 -9.97 19.89
N HIS A 145 -6.18 -9.19 20.09
CA HIS A 145 -6.14 -8.22 21.18
C HIS A 145 -7.22 -7.14 21.03
N MET A 146 -7.37 -6.54 19.85
CA MET A 146 -8.44 -5.56 19.61
C MET A 146 -9.83 -6.17 19.79
N ASN A 147 -10.00 -7.42 19.39
CA ASN A 147 -11.25 -8.15 19.60
C ASN A 147 -11.55 -8.42 21.10
N SER A 148 -10.53 -8.75 21.91
CA SER A 148 -10.68 -8.90 23.35
C SER A 148 -11.07 -7.60 24.08
N MET A 149 -10.78 -6.44 23.47
CA MET A 149 -11.25 -5.13 23.96
C MET A 149 -12.72 -4.84 23.62
N GLY A 150 -13.43 -5.77 23.00
CA GLY A 150 -14.83 -5.66 22.62
C GLY A 150 -15.06 -5.00 21.24
N LEU A 151 -14.04 -4.91 20.40
CA LEU A 151 -14.15 -4.40 19.05
C LEU A 151 -14.36 -5.52 18.04
N ASN A 152 -15.24 -5.31 17.08
CA ASN A 152 -15.25 -6.13 15.88
C ASN A 152 -14.04 -5.78 15.02
N VAL A 153 -13.35 -6.77 14.46
CA VAL A 153 -12.17 -6.54 13.63
C VAL A 153 -12.48 -6.87 12.18
N LEU A 154 -12.35 -5.88 11.32
CA LEU A 154 -12.37 -6.04 9.87
C LEU A 154 -10.95 -5.98 9.33
N SER A 155 -10.59 -6.86 8.42
CA SER A 155 -9.30 -6.83 7.75
C SER A 155 -9.38 -7.43 6.35
N LEU A 156 -8.34 -7.22 5.57
CA LEU A 156 -8.15 -7.87 4.28
C LEU A 156 -6.65 -8.13 4.07
N ASP A 157 -6.33 -9.19 3.37
CA ASP A 157 -5.04 -9.25 2.69
C ASP A 157 -5.08 -8.29 1.51
N GLN A 158 -4.10 -7.39 1.40
CA GLN A 158 -4.03 -6.46 0.28
C GLN A 158 -3.89 -7.25 -1.03
N ARG A 159 -4.37 -6.68 -2.16
CA ARG A 159 -4.25 -7.33 -3.47
C ARG A 159 -2.84 -7.87 -3.71
N GLY A 160 -2.74 -9.09 -4.20
CA GLY A 160 -1.47 -9.77 -4.48
C GLY A 160 -0.77 -10.38 -3.27
N PHE A 161 -1.34 -10.27 -2.05
CA PHE A 161 -0.82 -10.92 -0.83
C PHE A 161 -1.79 -11.93 -0.25
N GLY A 162 -1.28 -12.81 0.57
CA GLY A 162 -2.06 -13.76 1.36
C GLY A 162 -3.07 -14.58 0.55
N GLU A 163 -4.33 -14.52 0.95
CA GLU A 163 -5.45 -15.18 0.29
C GLU A 163 -5.79 -14.57 -1.09
N GLN A 164 -5.31 -13.36 -1.38
CA GLN A 164 -5.49 -12.68 -2.66
C GLN A 164 -4.49 -13.19 -3.70
N LYS A 165 -4.57 -14.47 -4.07
CA LYS A 165 -3.59 -15.18 -4.91
C LYS A 165 -3.51 -14.72 -6.38
N GLY A 166 -4.31 -13.77 -6.81
CA GLY A 166 -4.30 -13.28 -8.17
C GLY A 166 -2.99 -12.57 -8.55
N LYS A 167 -2.65 -12.58 -9.84
CA LYS A 167 -1.59 -11.72 -10.39
C LYS A 167 -2.12 -10.30 -10.54
N TYR A 168 -2.42 -9.69 -9.43
CA TYR A 168 -2.91 -8.32 -9.41
C TYR A 168 -1.76 -7.35 -9.60
N GLU A 169 -1.98 -6.38 -10.45
CA GLU A 169 -1.11 -5.23 -10.51
C GLU A 169 -1.28 -4.42 -9.24
N TRP A 170 -0.23 -4.34 -8.44
CA TRP A 170 -0.25 -3.65 -7.16
C TRP A 170 0.19 -2.20 -7.32
N THR A 171 -0.62 -1.28 -6.85
CA THR A 171 -0.22 0.09 -6.57
C THR A 171 -0.86 0.55 -5.28
N ILE A 172 -0.22 1.47 -4.58
CA ILE A 172 -0.74 2.02 -3.33
C ILE A 172 -2.16 2.56 -3.53
N LEU A 173 -2.41 3.27 -4.62
CA LEU A 173 -3.71 3.87 -4.91
C LEU A 173 -4.79 2.83 -5.22
N LYS A 174 -4.44 1.72 -5.87
CA LYS A 174 -5.38 0.61 -6.07
C LYS A 174 -5.76 -0.04 -4.74
N VAL A 175 -4.79 -0.19 -3.83
CA VAL A 175 -5.05 -0.73 -2.50
C VAL A 175 -5.94 0.22 -1.69
N VAL A 176 -5.70 1.54 -1.76
CA VAL A 176 -6.60 2.53 -1.14
C VAL A 176 -8.02 2.38 -1.69
N ALA A 177 -8.16 2.30 -3.03
CA ALA A 177 -9.47 2.11 -3.67
C ALA A 177 -10.15 0.80 -3.26
N ASP A 178 -9.41 -0.30 -3.12
CA ASP A 178 -9.96 -1.56 -2.61
C ASP A 178 -10.52 -1.41 -1.21
N ILE A 179 -9.78 -0.72 -0.32
CA ILE A 179 -10.20 -0.53 1.07
C ILE A 179 -11.43 0.38 1.14
N GLU A 180 -11.47 1.45 0.34
CA GLU A 180 -12.66 2.32 0.26
C GLU A 180 -13.89 1.54 -0.22
N LEU A 181 -13.73 0.68 -1.22
CA LEU A 181 -14.80 -0.19 -1.70
C LEU A 181 -15.22 -1.25 -0.67
N LEU A 182 -14.27 -1.80 0.09
CA LEU A 182 -14.58 -2.68 1.21
C LEU A 182 -15.42 -1.94 2.26
N LEU A 183 -14.97 -0.75 2.68
CA LEU A 183 -15.68 0.06 3.66
C LEU A 183 -17.08 0.42 3.18
N ALA A 184 -17.25 0.78 1.90
CA ALA A 184 -18.56 1.07 1.32
C ALA A 184 -19.52 -0.14 1.39
N GLN A 185 -19.01 -1.36 1.19
CA GLN A 185 -19.79 -2.60 1.20
C GLN A 185 -19.90 -3.21 2.62
N THR A 186 -19.15 -2.72 3.60
CA THR A 186 -19.08 -3.31 4.95
C THR A 186 -20.44 -3.46 5.62
N PRO A 187 -21.38 -2.47 5.64
CA PRO A 187 -22.65 -2.65 6.30
C PRO A 187 -23.47 -3.83 5.76
N GLU A 188 -23.41 -4.07 4.45
CA GLU A 188 -24.09 -5.20 3.81
C GLU A 188 -23.38 -6.52 4.13
N ILE A 189 -22.04 -6.51 4.16
CA ILE A 189 -21.23 -7.70 4.40
C ILE A 189 -21.39 -8.22 5.83
N ILE A 190 -21.35 -7.33 6.83
CA ILE A 190 -21.39 -7.72 8.25
C ILE A 190 -22.81 -7.70 8.84
N GLY A 191 -23.78 -7.20 8.09
CA GLY A 191 -25.20 -7.18 8.49
C GLY A 191 -25.60 -6.03 9.43
N PHE A 192 -24.70 -5.06 9.69
CA PHE A 192 -25.02 -3.86 10.44
C PHE A 192 -24.13 -2.68 10.03
N LYS A 193 -24.61 -1.46 10.27
CA LYS A 193 -23.81 -0.24 10.09
C LYS A 193 -22.99 0.00 11.36
N PRO A 194 -21.64 0.08 11.25
CA PRO A 194 -20.79 0.41 12.40
C PRO A 194 -21.13 1.77 13.01
N GLU A 195 -21.17 1.84 14.34
CA GLU A 195 -21.41 3.10 15.07
C GLU A 195 -20.12 3.91 15.20
N LYS A 196 -19.03 3.24 15.54
CA LYS A 196 -17.69 3.82 15.61
C LYS A 196 -16.73 2.99 14.75
N LEU A 197 -15.84 3.67 14.07
CA LEU A 197 -14.79 3.07 13.27
C LEU A 197 -13.43 3.61 13.71
N TRP A 198 -12.46 2.71 13.89
CA TRP A 198 -11.05 3.03 13.97
C TRP A 198 -10.31 2.38 12.80
N ILE A 199 -9.18 2.95 12.40
CA ILE A 199 -8.31 2.33 11.41
C ILE A 199 -6.93 2.16 12.04
N TYR A 200 -6.46 0.92 12.07
CA TYR A 200 -5.15 0.56 12.56
C TYR A 200 -4.27 0.13 11.41
N GLY A 201 -3.18 0.85 11.17
CA GLY A 201 -2.24 0.54 10.10
C GLY A 201 -0.83 0.28 10.62
N HIS A 202 -0.27 -0.88 10.25
CA HIS A 202 1.11 -1.24 10.53
C HIS A 202 1.99 -0.99 9.29
N SER A 203 3.12 -0.30 9.44
CA SER A 203 4.09 -0.10 8.36
C SER A 203 3.45 0.56 7.12
N MET A 204 3.43 -0.11 5.97
CA MET A 204 2.69 0.33 4.76
C MET A 204 1.19 0.48 5.02
N GLY A 205 0.60 -0.35 5.90
CA GLY A 205 -0.79 -0.16 6.36
C GLY A 205 -1.01 1.20 7.00
N GLY A 206 -0.01 1.71 7.73
CA GLY A 206 -0.03 3.07 8.28
C GLY A 206 -0.07 4.15 7.19
N PHE A 207 0.69 3.98 6.12
CA PHE A 207 0.66 4.88 4.96
C PHE A 207 -0.71 4.89 4.26
N LEU A 208 -1.34 3.72 4.12
CA LEU A 208 -2.70 3.60 3.62
C LEU A 208 -3.71 4.28 4.56
N THR A 209 -3.56 4.09 5.88
CA THR A 209 -4.42 4.69 6.91
C THR A 209 -4.38 6.21 6.85
N ILE A 210 -3.21 6.82 6.70
CA ILE A 210 -3.05 8.27 6.54
C ILE A 210 -3.87 8.76 5.34
N ARG A 211 -3.77 8.09 4.20
CA ARG A 211 -4.53 8.48 3.00
C ARG A 211 -6.02 8.35 3.19
N LEU A 212 -6.48 7.22 3.68
CA LEU A 212 -7.90 6.94 3.93
C LEU A 212 -8.51 7.98 4.87
N SER A 213 -7.91 8.22 6.03
CA SER A 213 -8.44 9.15 7.04
C SER A 213 -8.40 10.62 6.61
N SER A 214 -7.47 10.98 5.72
CA SER A 214 -7.39 12.35 5.18
C SER A 214 -8.50 12.65 4.18
N PHE A 215 -9.03 11.64 3.51
CA PHE A 215 -10.04 11.73 2.46
C PHE A 215 -11.27 10.87 2.75
N SER A 216 -11.57 10.67 4.04
CA SER A 216 -12.73 9.89 4.48
C SER A 216 -14.04 10.48 3.96
N SER A 217 -14.98 9.63 3.64
CA SER A 217 -16.30 10.01 3.13
C SER A 217 -17.34 8.94 3.46
N ASP A 218 -18.58 9.22 3.09
CA ASP A 218 -19.70 8.34 3.31
C ASP A 218 -19.87 7.98 4.80
N TRP A 219 -20.57 6.87 5.08
CA TRP A 219 -20.86 6.45 6.45
C TRP A 219 -19.59 6.28 7.30
N TRP A 220 -18.50 5.75 6.71
CA TRP A 220 -17.29 5.46 7.46
C TRP A 220 -16.50 6.73 7.81
N GLY A 221 -16.62 7.78 7.00
CA GLY A 221 -16.06 9.09 7.33
C GLY A 221 -16.75 9.73 8.54
N ASP A 222 -18.06 9.57 8.66
CA ASP A 222 -18.83 10.10 9.79
C ASP A 222 -18.60 9.28 11.06
N SER A 223 -18.39 7.95 10.92
CA SER A 223 -18.14 7.03 12.05
C SER A 223 -16.68 6.98 12.49
N LEU A 224 -15.72 7.55 11.73
CA LEU A 224 -14.29 7.46 12.03
C LEU A 224 -13.94 8.27 13.28
N LYS A 225 -13.46 7.58 14.33
CA LYS A 225 -13.13 8.18 15.64
C LYS A 225 -11.65 8.44 15.82
N GLY A 226 -10.79 7.71 15.13
CA GLY A 226 -9.36 7.90 15.20
C GLY A 226 -8.58 6.88 14.39
N VAL A 227 -7.28 7.09 14.29
CA VAL A 227 -6.36 6.22 13.58
C VAL A 227 -5.16 5.85 14.44
N ILE A 228 -4.72 4.61 14.29
CA ILE A 228 -3.54 4.05 14.97
C ILE A 228 -2.49 3.74 13.91
N LEU A 229 -1.31 4.30 14.09
CA LEU A 229 -0.17 4.17 13.18
C LEU A 229 0.97 3.44 13.92
N GLU A 230 1.15 2.15 13.65
CA GLU A 230 2.27 1.38 14.20
C GLU A 230 3.43 1.39 13.22
N SER A 231 4.56 2.00 13.61
CA SER A 231 5.77 2.15 12.79
C SER A 231 5.44 2.45 11.32
N PRO A 232 4.71 3.56 11.04
CA PRO A 232 4.13 3.79 9.73
C PRO A 232 5.18 4.16 8.69
N ALA A 233 5.01 3.70 7.46
CA ALA A 233 5.64 4.34 6.33
C ALA A 233 5.03 5.73 6.12
N THR A 234 5.85 6.72 5.81
CA THR A 234 5.44 8.13 5.63
C THR A 234 5.80 8.68 4.26
N SER A 235 6.70 7.99 3.55
CA SER A 235 7.19 8.40 2.24
C SER A 235 7.45 7.19 1.35
N PHE A 236 6.77 7.13 0.22
CA PHE A 236 7.05 6.11 -0.81
C PHE A 236 8.42 6.34 -1.51
N PRO A 237 8.84 7.58 -1.80
CA PRO A 237 10.21 7.86 -2.24
C PRO A 237 11.29 7.24 -1.37
N LEU A 238 11.22 7.41 -0.05
CA LEU A 238 12.21 6.83 0.89
C LEU A 238 12.23 5.30 0.81
N ILE A 239 11.06 4.64 0.71
CA ILE A 239 10.98 3.18 0.55
C ILE A 239 11.69 2.74 -0.73
N ILE A 240 11.46 3.44 -1.84
CA ILE A 240 12.06 3.11 -3.13
C ILE A 240 13.57 3.34 -3.10
N GLU A 241 14.03 4.43 -2.54
CA GLU A 241 15.46 4.76 -2.39
C GLU A 241 16.19 3.70 -1.56
N LYS A 242 15.58 3.23 -0.47
CA LYS A 242 16.14 2.15 0.35
C LYS A 242 16.19 0.79 -0.37
N LYS A 243 15.25 0.53 -1.29
CA LYS A 243 15.18 -0.74 -2.05
C LYS A 243 16.07 -0.76 -3.30
N LEU A 244 16.46 0.40 -3.81
CA LEU A 244 17.32 0.48 -4.98
C LEU A 244 18.78 0.39 -4.53
N PRO A 245 19.60 -0.48 -5.14
CA PRO A 245 21.02 -0.57 -4.80
C PRO A 245 21.70 0.78 -5.07
N GLY A 246 22.67 1.16 -4.22
CA GLY A 246 23.31 2.48 -4.17
C GLY A 246 23.87 3.02 -5.49
N ARG A 247 24.18 2.16 -6.47
CA ARG A 247 24.53 2.58 -7.84
C ARG A 247 23.35 3.19 -8.61
N ALA A 248 22.11 2.90 -8.20
CA ALA A 248 20.91 3.51 -8.80
C ALA A 248 20.72 4.96 -8.31
N ILE A 249 21.42 5.42 -7.27
CA ILE A 249 21.41 6.83 -6.85
C ILE A 249 21.91 7.74 -7.98
N MET A 250 22.88 7.30 -8.77
CA MET A 250 23.34 8.06 -9.94
C MET A 250 22.30 8.13 -11.06
N ALA A 251 21.40 7.14 -11.13
CA ALA A 251 20.26 7.11 -12.06
C ALA A 251 18.99 7.72 -11.46
N ASN A 252 19.02 8.30 -10.26
CA ASN A 252 17.87 8.75 -9.51
C ASN A 252 16.92 9.69 -10.29
N PRO A 253 17.37 10.72 -11.03
CA PRO A 253 16.46 11.55 -11.83
C PRO A 253 15.72 10.76 -12.91
N TRP A 254 16.39 9.81 -13.52
CA TRP A 254 15.82 8.94 -14.55
C TRP A 254 14.85 7.91 -13.96
N VAL A 255 15.20 7.31 -12.81
CA VAL A 255 14.32 6.42 -12.05
C VAL A 255 13.06 7.16 -11.60
N ARG A 256 13.20 8.37 -11.07
CA ARG A 256 12.07 9.25 -10.71
C ARG A 256 11.18 9.55 -11.91
N HIS A 257 11.77 9.83 -13.07
CA HIS A 257 11.02 10.06 -14.29
C HIS A 257 10.22 8.82 -14.74
N ILE A 258 10.84 7.64 -14.72
CA ILE A 258 10.16 6.38 -15.07
C ILE A 258 9.03 6.10 -14.10
N LEU A 259 9.28 6.18 -12.79
CA LEU A 259 8.24 5.95 -11.77
C LEU A 259 7.08 6.92 -11.92
N ARG A 260 7.37 8.22 -12.12
CA ARG A 260 6.33 9.22 -12.38
C ARG A 260 5.48 8.87 -13.59
N ARG A 261 6.11 8.48 -14.70
CA ARG A 261 5.38 8.08 -15.91
C ARG A 261 4.53 6.83 -15.71
N GLU A 262 5.04 5.83 -14.98
CA GLU A 262 4.28 4.62 -14.67
C GLU A 262 3.10 4.94 -13.75
N TYR A 263 3.27 5.80 -12.74
CA TYR A 263 2.17 6.28 -11.90
C TYR A 263 1.10 6.99 -12.72
N GLN A 264 1.48 7.94 -13.56
CA GLN A 264 0.55 8.67 -14.44
C GLN A 264 -0.17 7.76 -15.43
N ARG A 265 0.51 6.70 -15.87
CA ARG A 265 -0.07 5.73 -16.79
C ARG A 265 -1.11 4.82 -16.11
N ILE A 266 -0.86 4.43 -14.86
CA ILE A 266 -1.76 3.57 -14.08
C ILE A 266 -2.93 4.38 -13.55
N HIS A 267 -2.67 5.62 -13.15
CA HIS A 267 -3.65 6.55 -12.59
C HIS A 267 -3.60 7.90 -13.35
N PRO A 268 -4.03 7.95 -14.61
CA PRO A 268 -3.90 9.16 -15.44
C PRO A 268 -4.66 10.36 -14.87
N ASP A 269 -5.75 10.11 -14.12
CA ASP A 269 -6.59 11.16 -13.52
C ASP A 269 -6.09 11.59 -12.12
N LEU A 270 -5.15 10.84 -11.55
CA LEU A 270 -4.54 11.15 -10.27
C LEU A 270 -3.22 11.87 -10.51
N ASN A 271 -3.21 13.16 -10.30
CA ASN A 271 -1.96 13.93 -10.39
C ASN A 271 -1.05 13.69 -9.17
N VAL A 272 -0.92 12.41 -8.76
CA VAL A 272 0.01 11.99 -7.72
C VAL A 272 1.34 11.64 -8.38
N GLY A 273 2.24 12.59 -8.37
CA GLY A 273 3.62 12.34 -8.76
C GLY A 273 4.36 11.51 -7.71
N TYR A 274 5.47 10.90 -8.10
CA TYR A 274 6.35 10.16 -7.20
C TYR A 274 6.75 10.97 -5.96
N SER A 275 7.10 12.24 -6.13
CA SER A 275 7.49 13.15 -5.04
C SER A 275 6.37 13.50 -4.06
N ASN A 276 5.11 13.20 -4.41
CA ASN A 276 3.95 13.57 -3.61
C ASN A 276 3.33 12.38 -2.88
N ALA A 277 3.84 11.18 -3.14
CA ALA A 277 3.52 9.99 -2.37
C ALA A 277 4.27 9.99 -1.02
N GLN A 278 4.20 11.11 -0.30
CA GLN A 278 4.76 11.32 1.04
C GLN A 278 3.95 12.36 1.80
N ILE A 279 3.93 12.28 3.12
CA ILE A 279 3.29 13.29 3.97
C ILE A 279 4.04 14.63 3.83
N PRO A 280 3.36 15.78 3.98
CA PRO A 280 1.91 15.93 4.20
C PRO A 280 1.07 15.83 2.90
N PHE A 281 1.70 15.78 1.71
CA PHE A 281 1.01 15.75 0.41
C PHE A 281 0.16 14.48 0.21
N TRP A 282 0.60 13.36 0.77
CA TRP A 282 -0.15 12.10 0.74
C TRP A 282 -1.46 12.21 1.50
N GLY A 283 -1.46 12.95 2.59
CA GLY A 283 -2.61 13.27 3.40
C GLY A 283 -2.22 13.72 4.80
N VAL A 284 -3.19 14.33 5.48
CA VAL A 284 -3.16 14.68 6.91
C VAL A 284 -4.47 14.19 7.50
N PRO A 285 -4.48 13.23 8.43
CA PRO A 285 -5.70 12.76 9.08
C PRO A 285 -6.43 13.91 9.80
N LYS A 286 -7.77 13.86 9.74
CA LYS A 286 -8.63 14.87 10.38
C LYS A 286 -9.27 14.38 11.69
N VAL A 287 -8.79 13.27 12.19
CA VAL A 287 -9.25 12.61 13.41
C VAL A 287 -8.06 12.40 14.34
N PRO A 288 -8.26 12.13 15.64
CA PRO A 288 -7.18 11.83 16.57
C PRO A 288 -6.25 10.73 16.06
N ILE A 289 -4.95 10.93 16.26
CA ILE A 289 -3.90 10.02 15.80
C ILE A 289 -3.15 9.46 17.00
N LEU A 290 -3.04 8.14 17.10
CA LEU A 290 -2.10 7.45 17.97
C LEU A 290 -0.94 6.93 17.12
N VAL A 291 0.29 7.25 17.50
CA VAL A 291 1.50 6.70 16.89
C VAL A 291 2.21 5.80 17.90
N ILE A 292 2.46 4.56 17.53
CA ILE A 292 3.25 3.61 18.32
C ILE A 292 4.47 3.27 17.47
N GLN A 293 5.63 3.81 17.83
CA GLN A 293 6.85 3.71 17.04
C GLN A 293 7.86 2.76 17.68
N ALA A 294 8.36 1.81 16.91
CA ALA A 294 9.52 1.02 17.30
C ALA A 294 10.75 1.95 17.40
N GLU A 295 11.45 1.93 18.54
CA GLU A 295 12.63 2.80 18.76
C GLU A 295 13.71 2.53 17.71
N GLN A 296 14.00 1.25 17.46
CA GLN A 296 14.96 0.80 16.47
C GLN A 296 14.23 0.18 15.26
N ASP A 297 13.81 1.04 14.33
CA ASP A 297 13.15 0.60 13.10
C ASP A 297 14.16 0.41 11.96
N GLU A 298 14.78 -0.76 11.91
CA GLU A 298 15.74 -1.09 10.84
C GLU A 298 15.06 -1.30 9.48
N THR A 299 13.76 -1.58 9.47
CA THR A 299 13.00 -1.88 8.23
C THR A 299 12.73 -0.63 7.41
N LEU A 300 12.17 0.39 8.04
CA LEU A 300 11.88 1.68 7.38
C LEU A 300 13.03 2.66 7.52
N GLY A 301 13.65 2.73 8.69
CA GLY A 301 14.65 3.72 9.05
C GLY A 301 14.05 4.91 9.79
N ILE A 302 14.91 5.66 10.43
CA ILE A 302 14.54 6.81 11.27
C ILE A 302 13.94 7.96 10.45
N GLU A 303 14.25 8.04 9.16
CA GLU A 303 13.80 9.11 8.26
C GLU A 303 12.28 9.17 8.17
N HIS A 304 11.62 8.00 8.16
CA HIS A 304 10.17 7.92 8.17
C HIS A 304 9.55 8.50 9.45
N PHE A 305 10.14 8.21 10.59
CA PHE A 305 9.69 8.74 11.87
C PHE A 305 9.98 10.24 12.02
N ASN A 306 11.14 10.70 11.55
CA ASN A 306 11.47 12.12 11.54
C ASN A 306 10.49 12.93 10.72
N LEU A 307 10.14 12.44 9.52
CA LEU A 307 9.14 13.06 8.67
C LEU A 307 7.74 13.08 9.33
N LEU A 308 7.39 12.01 10.06
CA LEU A 308 6.15 11.97 10.82
C LEU A 308 6.14 13.02 11.93
N LYS A 309 7.21 13.11 12.71
CA LYS A 309 7.34 14.10 13.78
C LYS A 309 7.25 15.52 13.25
N GLU A 310 7.91 15.82 12.15
CA GLU A 310 7.90 17.14 11.51
C GLU A 310 6.49 17.62 11.17
N HIS A 311 5.61 16.70 10.74
CA HIS A 311 4.30 17.09 10.23
C HIS A 311 3.13 16.73 11.13
N PHE A 312 3.29 15.80 12.07
CA PHE A 312 2.19 15.27 12.88
C PHE A 312 2.39 15.39 14.39
N SER A 313 3.51 15.90 14.90
CA SER A 313 3.76 16.02 16.35
C SER A 313 2.65 16.75 17.07
N ASP A 314 2.13 17.83 16.50
CA ASP A 314 1.12 18.69 17.14
C ASP A 314 -0.31 18.11 17.08
N ILE A 315 -0.54 17.08 16.26
CA ILE A 315 -1.85 16.49 16.02
C ILE A 315 -1.93 15.01 16.43
N SER A 316 -0.87 14.44 16.99
CA SER A 316 -0.80 13.04 17.35
C SER A 316 -0.26 12.80 18.75
N GLU A 317 -0.73 11.72 19.38
CA GLU A 317 -0.14 11.15 20.58
C GLU A 317 0.92 10.13 20.14
N ILE A 318 2.20 10.35 20.51
CA ILE A 318 3.34 9.55 20.04
C ILE A 318 3.96 8.79 21.19
N HIS A 319 4.06 7.48 21.06
CA HIS A 319 4.75 6.57 21.97
C HIS A 319 5.89 5.85 21.25
N ILE A 320 7.08 5.91 21.85
CA ILE A 320 8.23 5.16 21.38
C ILE A 320 8.38 3.92 22.28
N VAL A 321 8.53 2.74 21.68
CA VAL A 321 8.60 1.46 22.39
C VAL A 321 9.92 0.78 22.06
N SER A 322 10.78 0.63 23.10
CA SER A 322 12.15 0.12 22.98
C SER A 322 12.20 -1.34 22.53
N ASP A 323 11.34 -2.17 23.10
CA ASP A 323 11.36 -3.63 22.89
C ASP A 323 10.45 -4.08 21.75
N MET A 324 10.01 -3.17 20.91
CA MET A 324 9.12 -3.46 19.79
C MET A 324 9.91 -3.50 18.47
N PRO A 325 10.13 -4.68 17.89
CA PRO A 325 10.71 -4.75 16.54
C PRO A 325 9.65 -4.37 15.48
N HIS A 326 10.09 -3.81 14.34
CA HIS A 326 9.17 -3.38 13.27
C HIS A 326 8.23 -4.50 12.80
N THR A 327 8.70 -5.73 12.70
CA THR A 327 7.94 -6.87 12.13
C THR A 327 7.63 -7.96 13.15
N SER A 328 7.30 -7.63 14.37
CA SER A 328 7.00 -8.64 15.38
C SER A 328 5.70 -9.39 15.09
N ARG A 329 5.78 -10.72 15.10
CA ARG A 329 4.61 -11.59 15.28
C ARG A 329 4.30 -11.78 16.76
N VAL A 330 5.28 -11.51 17.61
CA VAL A 330 5.15 -11.65 19.07
C VAL A 330 4.35 -10.46 19.56
N ASP A 331 3.53 -10.77 20.54
CA ASP A 331 2.75 -9.75 21.19
C ASP A 331 3.64 -8.90 22.11
N VAL A 332 3.46 -7.59 22.03
CA VAL A 332 4.22 -6.62 22.81
C VAL A 332 3.28 -5.99 23.84
N LEU A 333 3.49 -6.31 25.12
CA LEU A 333 2.63 -5.85 26.22
C LEU A 333 2.50 -4.31 26.23
N LYS A 334 3.60 -3.60 26.09
CA LYS A 334 3.58 -2.13 26.09
C LYS A 334 2.72 -1.54 24.99
N ARG A 335 2.75 -2.13 23.79
CA ARG A 335 1.87 -1.74 22.69
C ARG A 335 0.41 -1.95 23.03
N ARG A 336 0.06 -3.07 23.68
CA ARG A 336 -1.31 -3.36 24.14
C ARG A 336 -1.80 -2.30 25.11
N GLU A 337 -1.04 -2.02 26.15
CA GLU A 337 -1.38 -1.03 27.19
C GLU A 337 -1.65 0.35 26.58
N ILE A 338 -0.77 0.81 25.68
CA ILE A 338 -0.92 2.09 24.98
C ILE A 338 -2.23 2.09 24.17
N LEU A 339 -2.47 1.04 23.41
CA LEU A 339 -3.65 0.92 22.55
C LEU A 339 -4.95 0.89 23.37
N GLU A 340 -5.00 0.09 24.45
CA GLU A 340 -6.14 -0.01 25.36
C GLU A 340 -6.48 1.35 26.00
N ASN A 341 -5.48 2.00 26.58
CA ASN A 341 -5.65 3.30 27.22
C ASN A 341 -6.19 4.32 26.21
N TRP A 342 -5.61 4.38 25.01
CA TRP A 342 -6.02 5.35 24.03
C TRP A 342 -7.44 5.12 23.49
N ILE A 343 -7.81 3.89 23.19
CA ILE A 343 -9.16 3.56 22.69
C ILE A 343 -10.20 3.79 23.80
N ASN A 344 -9.93 3.36 25.04
CA ASN A 344 -10.87 3.52 26.16
C ASN A 344 -11.13 5.01 26.49
N ASN A 345 -10.13 5.86 26.34
CA ASN A 345 -10.28 7.32 26.51
C ASN A 345 -11.07 7.98 25.35
N LYS A 346 -11.30 7.29 24.23
CA LYS A 346 -12.03 7.79 23.05
C LYS A 346 -13.39 7.10 22.82
N LYS A 347 -13.69 6.04 23.61
CA LYS A 347 -15.02 5.41 23.64
C LYS A 347 -16.03 6.32 24.33
#